data_5b6860b953bf154d6155ac7e6a68cc6a
#
_entry.id   5b6860b953bf154d6155ac7e6a68cc6a
#
_cell.length_a   1.000
_cell.length_b   1.000
_cell.length_c   1.000
_cell.angle_alpha   90.00
_cell.angle_beta   90.00
_cell.angle_gamma   90.00
#
_symmetry.space_group_name_H-M   'P 1'
#
loop_
_entity.id
_entity.type
_entity.pdbx_description
1 polymer ?
#
loop_
_entity_poly.entity_id
_entity_poly.type
_entity_poly.pdbx_seq_one_letter_code
_entity_poly.pdbx_strand_id
1 'polypeptide(L)'
;MILLHVQRSLKDSVYARGTEWLLAIALMMWGPILWNNPELFALPQYSQFESLMSQETWAWTCFLLGAGRIGVLLWNGAYRRTPHMRVLLSLVSMIFWYQISISFWMSNMITATSPSTWLAAWPVFCMFEFINIGRAARDAKIADEAA
;
A
#
# COMPACT_ATOMS: atom_id res chain seq x y z
N MET A 1 -8.24 -3.52 32.11
CA MET A 1 -8.61 -4.69 31.29
C MET A 1 -8.71 -4.37 29.79
N ILE A 2 -9.44 -3.34 29.37
CA ILE A 2 -9.66 -2.99 27.95
C ILE A 2 -8.34 -2.72 27.20
N LEU A 3 -7.42 -1.92 27.76
CA LEU A 3 -6.12 -1.59 27.15
C LEU A 3 -5.26 -2.83 26.88
N LEU A 4 -5.21 -3.77 27.81
CA LEU A 4 -4.45 -5.02 27.63
C LEU A 4 -5.05 -5.92 26.56
N HIS A 5 -6.38 -5.95 26.42
CA HIS A 5 -7.08 -6.68 25.37
C HIS A 5 -6.77 -6.09 24.00
N VAL A 6 -6.88 -4.76 23.85
CA VAL A 6 -6.56 -4.04 22.61
C VAL A 6 -5.08 -4.24 22.22
N GLN A 7 -4.16 -4.15 23.18
CA GLN A 7 -2.74 -4.35 22.93
C GLN A 7 -2.42 -5.77 22.43
N ARG A 8 -3.03 -6.80 23.04
CA ARG A 8 -2.86 -8.20 22.64
C ARG A 8 -3.44 -8.43 21.26
N SER A 9 -4.64 -7.95 20.99
CA SER A 9 -5.31 -8.06 19.68
C SER A 9 -4.54 -7.36 18.56
N LEU A 10 -3.97 -6.18 18.82
CA LEU A 10 -3.10 -5.48 17.86
C LEU A 10 -1.83 -6.27 17.57
N LYS A 11 -1.17 -6.81 18.60
CA LYS A 11 0.02 -7.65 18.44
C LYS A 11 -0.27 -8.86 17.56
N ASP A 12 -1.35 -9.57 17.82
CA ASP A 12 -1.77 -10.73 17.03
C ASP A 12 -2.12 -10.33 15.59
N SER A 13 -2.75 -9.18 15.40
CA SER A 13 -3.04 -8.61 14.08
C SER A 13 -1.76 -8.29 13.29
N VAL A 14 -0.76 -7.69 13.94
CA VAL A 14 0.54 -7.38 13.28
C VAL A 14 1.26 -8.66 12.86
N TYR A 15 1.29 -9.68 13.71
CA TYR A 15 1.91 -10.95 13.35
C TYR A 15 1.17 -11.67 12.21
N ALA A 16 -0.16 -11.73 12.28
CA ALA A 16 -0.96 -12.42 11.28
C ALA A 16 -1.02 -11.68 9.92
N ARG A 17 -0.85 -10.36 9.93
CA ARG A 17 -1.05 -9.46 8.78
C ARG A 17 0.13 -8.53 8.51
N GLY A 18 1.33 -8.95 8.86
CA GLY A 18 2.54 -8.12 8.78
C GLY A 18 2.76 -7.49 7.39
N THR A 19 2.45 -8.21 6.32
CA THR A 19 2.56 -7.71 4.95
C THR A 19 1.56 -6.58 4.64
N GLU A 20 0.32 -6.67 5.15
CA GLU A 20 -0.68 -5.61 5.00
C GLU A 20 -0.23 -4.32 5.71
N TRP A 21 0.30 -4.46 6.94
CA TRP A 21 0.85 -3.33 7.71
C TRP A 21 2.04 -2.69 7.01
N LEU A 22 2.99 -3.50 6.57
CA LEU A 22 4.21 -3.03 5.92
C LEU A 22 3.90 -2.26 4.65
N LEU A 23 3.02 -2.79 3.79
CA LEU A 23 2.65 -2.13 2.54
C LEU A 23 1.80 -0.88 2.75
N ALA A 24 0.95 -0.85 3.78
CA ALA A 24 0.21 0.35 4.15
C ALA A 24 1.14 1.48 4.62
N ILE A 25 2.12 1.16 5.47
CA ILE A 25 3.13 2.11 5.94
C ILE A 25 4.01 2.57 4.77
N ALA A 26 4.49 1.65 3.93
CA ALA A 26 5.32 1.98 2.78
C ALA A 26 4.59 2.95 1.84
N LEU A 27 3.32 2.70 1.55
CA LEU A 27 2.51 3.58 0.70
C LEU A 27 2.28 4.94 1.36
N MET A 28 1.96 4.98 2.66
CA MET A 28 1.80 6.23 3.41
C MET A 28 3.08 7.07 3.39
N MET A 29 4.25 6.45 3.52
CA MET A 29 5.54 7.15 3.55
C MET A 29 5.91 7.79 2.21
N TRP A 30 5.32 7.37 1.10
CA TRP A 30 5.50 8.03 -0.19
C TRP A 30 5.05 9.49 -0.17
N GLY A 31 3.96 9.81 0.54
CA GLY A 31 3.47 11.18 0.68
C GLY A 31 4.55 12.14 1.22
N PRO A 32 5.03 11.94 2.46
CA PRO A 32 6.11 12.75 3.04
C PRO A 32 7.38 12.80 2.19
N ILE A 33 7.76 11.70 1.53
CA ILE A 33 8.93 11.67 0.63
C ILE A 33 8.72 12.65 -0.53
N LEU A 34 7.56 12.63 -1.16
CA LEU A 34 7.24 13.52 -2.28
C LEU A 34 7.10 14.98 -1.84
N TRP A 35 6.52 15.26 -0.66
CA TRP A 35 6.42 16.64 -0.13
C TRP A 35 7.76 17.24 0.23
N ASN A 36 8.69 16.45 0.78
CA ASN A 36 10.02 16.94 1.16
C ASN A 36 11.00 17.04 -0.02
N ASN A 37 10.62 16.57 -1.21
CA ASN A 37 11.45 16.61 -2.41
C ASN A 37 10.64 17.16 -3.59
N PRO A 38 10.32 18.47 -3.63
CA PRO A 38 9.39 19.06 -4.59
C PRO A 38 9.81 18.93 -6.05
N GLU A 39 11.10 18.76 -6.32
CA GLU A 39 11.63 18.60 -7.68
C GLU A 39 11.85 17.14 -8.10
N LEU A 40 11.31 16.18 -7.33
CA LEU A 40 11.57 14.78 -7.58
C LEU A 40 11.05 14.32 -8.96
N PHE A 41 9.88 14.82 -9.38
CA PHE A 41 9.30 14.47 -10.69
C PHE A 41 9.98 15.16 -11.86
N ALA A 42 10.80 16.20 -11.63
CA ALA A 42 11.66 16.78 -12.67
C ALA A 42 12.82 15.85 -13.07
N LEU A 43 13.12 14.84 -12.24
CA LEU A 43 14.16 13.87 -12.57
C LEU A 43 13.68 12.89 -13.66
N PRO A 44 14.55 12.54 -14.63
CA PRO A 44 14.16 11.69 -15.78
C PRO A 44 13.51 10.37 -15.40
N GLN A 45 13.92 9.75 -14.29
CA GLN A 45 13.34 8.50 -13.81
C GLN A 45 11.90 8.62 -13.30
N TYR A 46 11.38 9.83 -13.12
CA TYR A 46 10.00 10.08 -12.69
C TYR A 46 9.11 10.65 -13.79
N SER A 47 9.61 10.80 -15.02
CA SER A 47 8.88 11.41 -16.14
C SER A 47 7.51 10.78 -16.40
N GLN A 48 7.37 9.47 -16.19
CA GLN A 48 6.10 8.76 -16.39
C GLN A 48 5.09 9.01 -15.25
N PHE A 49 5.56 9.37 -14.07
CA PHE A 49 4.66 9.75 -12.96
C PHE A 49 3.99 11.08 -13.23
N GLU A 50 4.75 12.06 -13.71
CA GLU A 50 4.27 13.39 -14.03
C GLU A 50 3.21 13.36 -15.15
N SER A 51 3.34 12.46 -16.11
CA SER A 51 2.37 12.31 -17.20
C SER A 51 0.99 11.84 -16.74
N LEU A 52 0.88 11.23 -15.56
CA LEU A 52 -0.38 10.68 -15.02
C LEU A 52 -1.08 11.67 -14.10
N MET A 53 -0.33 12.25 -13.17
CA MET A 53 -0.84 13.26 -12.24
C MET A 53 0.32 14.03 -11.60
N SER A 54 0.03 15.23 -11.07
CA SER A 54 1.04 16.05 -10.41
C SER A 54 1.68 15.35 -9.21
N GLN A 55 2.91 15.72 -8.88
CA GLN A 55 3.63 15.18 -7.72
C GLN A 55 2.84 15.36 -6.42
N GLU A 56 2.18 16.50 -6.25
CA GLU A 56 1.37 16.78 -5.08
C GLU A 56 0.15 15.84 -4.99
N THR A 57 -0.52 15.58 -6.11
CA THR A 57 -1.64 14.64 -6.17
C THR A 57 -1.20 13.21 -5.83
N TRP A 58 -0.04 12.78 -6.34
CA TRP A 58 0.58 11.51 -5.95
C TRP A 58 0.83 11.44 -4.45
N ALA A 59 1.43 12.49 -3.89
CA ALA A 59 1.77 12.56 -2.47
C ALA A 59 0.53 12.40 -1.58
N TRP A 60 -0.51 13.20 -1.85
CA TRP A 60 -1.77 13.12 -1.10
C TRP A 60 -2.47 11.78 -1.26
N THR A 61 -2.54 11.26 -2.46
CA THR A 61 -3.25 10.00 -2.72
C THR A 61 -2.55 8.82 -2.02
N CYS A 62 -1.24 8.72 -2.14
CA CYS A 62 -0.46 7.68 -1.46
C CYS A 62 -0.57 7.79 0.06
N PHE A 63 -0.47 9.01 0.60
CA PHE A 63 -0.59 9.24 2.04
C PHE A 63 -1.97 8.85 2.57
N LEU A 64 -3.05 9.35 1.94
CA LEU A 64 -4.42 9.08 2.37
C LEU A 64 -4.81 7.61 2.22
N LEU A 65 -4.39 6.97 1.13
CA LEU A 65 -4.64 5.55 0.93
C LEU A 65 -3.90 4.69 1.96
N GLY A 66 -2.62 4.98 2.21
CA GLY A 66 -1.84 4.29 3.23
C GLY A 66 -2.39 4.49 4.64
N ALA A 67 -2.73 5.75 5.00
CA ALA A 67 -3.33 6.08 6.29
C ALA A 67 -4.71 5.42 6.48
N GLY A 68 -5.55 5.42 5.44
CA GLY A 68 -6.84 4.74 5.43
C GLY A 68 -6.70 3.23 5.67
N ARG A 69 -5.71 2.59 5.05
CA ARG A 69 -5.41 1.17 5.28
C ARG A 69 -4.98 0.91 6.72
N ILE A 70 -4.10 1.74 7.27
CA ILE A 70 -3.68 1.63 8.69
C ILE A 70 -4.91 1.78 9.59
N GLY A 71 -5.78 2.76 9.32
CA GLY A 71 -7.02 2.95 10.05
C GLY A 71 -7.92 1.71 10.04
N VAL A 72 -8.12 1.09 8.88
CA VAL A 72 -8.91 -0.15 8.76
C VAL A 72 -8.24 -1.33 9.48
N LEU A 73 -6.92 -1.45 9.43
CA LEU A 73 -6.19 -2.50 10.15
C LEU A 73 -6.27 -2.33 11.66
N LEU A 74 -6.18 -1.09 12.16
CA LEU A 74 -6.38 -0.75 13.56
C LEU A 74 -7.81 -1.08 14.01
N TRP A 75 -8.80 -0.65 13.25
CA TRP A 75 -10.21 -0.92 13.55
C TRP A 75 -10.51 -2.43 13.58
N ASN A 76 -10.01 -3.14 12.60
CA ASN A 76 -10.18 -4.59 12.46
C ASN A 76 -9.47 -5.39 13.57
N GLY A 77 -8.38 -4.84 14.12
CA GLY A 77 -7.69 -5.44 15.27
C GLY A 77 -8.36 -5.17 16.61
N ALA A 78 -9.07 -4.03 16.73
CA ALA A 78 -9.56 -3.56 18.02
C ALA A 78 -11.05 -3.81 18.27
N TYR A 79 -11.91 -3.70 17.23
CA TYR A 79 -13.36 -3.59 17.44
C TYR A 79 -14.20 -4.58 16.62
N ARG A 80 -14.07 -4.63 15.32
CA ARG A 80 -14.98 -5.38 14.44
C ARG A 80 -14.25 -5.88 13.19
N ARG A 81 -14.56 -7.09 12.75
CA ARG A 81 -14.00 -7.62 11.50
C ARG A 81 -14.62 -6.89 10.31
N THR A 82 -13.79 -6.26 9.47
CA THR A 82 -14.20 -5.57 8.24
C THR A 82 -13.40 -6.12 7.04
N PRO A 83 -13.57 -7.42 6.71
CA PRO A 83 -12.75 -8.05 5.69
C PRO A 83 -12.97 -7.46 4.29
N HIS A 84 -14.20 -7.07 3.95
CA HIS A 84 -14.53 -6.45 2.66
C HIS A 84 -13.78 -5.14 2.42
N MET A 85 -13.67 -4.28 3.45
CA MET A 85 -12.88 -3.03 3.36
C MET A 85 -11.39 -3.32 3.15
N ARG A 86 -10.87 -4.38 3.75
CA ARG A 86 -9.48 -4.81 3.53
C ARG A 86 -9.25 -5.27 2.10
N VAL A 87 -10.18 -6.07 1.53
CA VAL A 87 -10.13 -6.47 0.11
C VAL A 87 -10.09 -5.25 -0.79
N LEU A 88 -11.04 -4.32 -0.60
CA LEU A 88 -11.13 -3.11 -1.42
C LEU A 88 -9.85 -2.28 -1.35
N LEU A 89 -9.37 -1.96 -0.15
CA LEU A 89 -8.18 -1.13 0.01
C LEU A 89 -6.90 -1.82 -0.46
N SER A 90 -6.78 -3.14 -0.32
CA SER A 90 -5.65 -3.88 -0.88
C SER A 90 -5.69 -3.90 -2.41
N LEU A 91 -6.88 -4.01 -3.01
CA LEU A 91 -7.04 -3.93 -4.47
C LEU A 91 -6.61 -2.55 -5.01
N VAL A 92 -7.10 -1.47 -4.39
CA VAL A 92 -6.70 -0.10 -4.77
C VAL A 92 -5.18 0.09 -4.59
N SER A 93 -4.63 -0.37 -3.47
CA SER A 93 -3.19 -0.30 -3.21
C SER A 93 -2.37 -1.10 -4.24
N MET A 94 -2.87 -2.27 -4.65
CA MET A 94 -2.21 -3.08 -5.70
C MET A 94 -2.14 -2.31 -7.02
N ILE A 95 -3.20 -1.57 -7.40
CA ILE A 95 -3.21 -0.72 -8.60
C ILE A 95 -2.12 0.36 -8.48
N PHE A 96 -1.97 1.00 -7.31
CA PHE A 96 -0.93 2.00 -7.07
C PHE A 96 0.48 1.40 -7.17
N TRP A 97 0.74 0.26 -6.54
CA TRP A 97 2.03 -0.42 -6.63
C TRP A 97 2.35 -0.87 -8.06
N TYR A 98 1.33 -1.35 -8.79
CA TYR A 98 1.47 -1.68 -10.20
C TYR A 98 1.84 -0.44 -11.03
N GLN A 99 1.14 0.68 -10.81
CA GLN A 99 1.40 1.93 -11.51
C GLN A 99 2.80 2.48 -11.20
N ILE A 100 3.23 2.42 -9.94
CA ILE A 100 4.59 2.78 -9.53
C ILE A 100 5.61 1.89 -10.25
N SER A 101 5.38 0.57 -10.28
CA SER A 101 6.26 -0.39 -10.94
C SER A 101 6.42 -0.10 -12.42
N ILE A 102 5.30 0.07 -13.13
CA ILE A 102 5.33 0.29 -14.58
C ILE A 102 5.92 1.65 -14.95
N SER A 103 5.65 2.69 -14.14
CA SER A 103 6.20 4.03 -14.37
C SER A 103 7.73 4.03 -14.26
N PHE A 104 8.30 3.41 -13.24
CA PHE A 104 9.75 3.26 -13.14
C PHE A 104 10.33 2.42 -14.26
N TRP A 105 9.66 1.33 -14.64
CA TRP A 105 10.11 0.48 -15.73
C TRP A 105 10.15 1.25 -17.06
N MET A 106 9.06 1.95 -17.40
CA MET A 106 8.98 2.75 -18.62
C MET A 106 9.97 3.90 -18.63
N SER A 107 10.10 4.64 -17.53
CA SER A 107 11.09 5.72 -17.40
C SER A 107 12.51 5.20 -17.63
N ASN A 108 12.86 4.06 -17.07
CA ASN A 108 14.18 3.45 -17.24
C ASN A 108 14.45 3.06 -18.70
N MET A 109 13.43 2.55 -19.39
CA MET A 109 13.56 2.23 -20.83
C MET A 109 13.75 3.47 -21.71
N ILE A 110 13.06 4.56 -21.40
CA ILE A 110 13.13 5.81 -22.15
C ILE A 110 14.44 6.55 -21.90
N THR A 111 14.90 6.59 -20.66
CA THR A 111 16.10 7.37 -20.28
C THR A 111 17.40 6.61 -20.48
N ALA A 112 17.33 5.31 -20.85
CA ALA A 112 18.49 4.43 -20.99
C ALA A 112 19.46 4.46 -19.80
N THR A 113 18.94 4.80 -18.61
CA THR A 113 19.71 4.77 -17.36
C THR A 113 19.92 3.32 -16.92
N SER A 114 21.03 3.05 -16.24
CA SER A 114 21.27 1.72 -15.69
C SER A 114 20.12 1.31 -14.77
N PRO A 115 19.52 0.11 -14.96
CA PRO A 115 18.42 -0.33 -14.13
C PRO A 115 18.82 -0.38 -12.67
N SER A 116 18.08 0.35 -11.84
CA SER A 116 18.24 0.28 -10.40
C SER A 116 17.75 -1.07 -9.90
N THR A 117 18.47 -1.68 -8.97
CA THR A 117 18.03 -2.91 -8.29
C THR A 117 16.66 -2.75 -7.61
N TRP A 118 16.26 -1.52 -7.28
CA TRP A 118 14.94 -1.18 -6.75
C TRP A 118 13.80 -1.46 -7.73
N LEU A 119 14.05 -1.57 -9.04
CA LEU A 119 13.03 -1.96 -10.02
C LEU A 119 12.42 -3.34 -9.71
N ALA A 120 13.18 -4.23 -9.09
CA ALA A 120 12.67 -5.54 -8.68
C ALA A 120 11.76 -5.48 -7.44
N ALA A 121 11.89 -4.46 -6.60
CA ALA A 121 11.13 -4.35 -5.34
C ALA A 121 9.64 -4.06 -5.56
N TRP A 122 9.32 -3.19 -6.52
CA TRP A 122 7.94 -2.76 -6.75
C TRP A 122 7.00 -3.87 -7.24
N PRO A 123 7.39 -4.74 -8.21
CA PRO A 123 6.58 -5.91 -8.58
C PRO A 123 6.33 -6.85 -7.41
N VAL A 124 7.30 -7.01 -6.51
CA VAL A 124 7.15 -7.84 -5.29
C VAL A 124 6.05 -7.28 -4.38
N PHE A 125 5.91 -5.95 -4.28
CA PHE A 125 4.82 -5.34 -3.52
C PHE A 125 3.44 -5.65 -4.13
N CYS A 126 3.32 -5.66 -5.47
CA CYS A 126 2.10 -6.11 -6.15
C CYS A 126 1.77 -7.57 -5.81
N MET A 127 2.76 -8.46 -5.78
CA MET A 127 2.56 -9.87 -5.41
C MET A 127 2.08 -10.01 -3.95
N PHE A 128 2.65 -9.25 -3.02
CA PHE A 128 2.19 -9.26 -1.63
C PHE A 128 0.77 -8.73 -1.49
N GLU A 129 0.39 -7.69 -2.26
CA GLU A 129 -1.00 -7.22 -2.26
C GLU A 129 -1.96 -8.27 -2.81
N PHE A 130 -1.58 -8.98 -3.85
CA PHE A 130 -2.40 -10.08 -4.38
C PHE A 130 -2.63 -11.18 -3.31
N ILE A 131 -1.58 -11.53 -2.56
CA ILE A 131 -1.70 -12.48 -1.44
C ILE A 131 -2.60 -11.90 -0.34
N ASN A 132 -2.49 -10.62 -0.02
CA ASN A 132 -3.31 -9.95 0.98
C ASN A 132 -4.79 -9.92 0.58
N ILE A 133 -5.10 -9.67 -0.69
CA ILE A 133 -6.45 -9.76 -1.25
C ILE A 133 -7.02 -11.16 -1.06
N GLY A 134 -6.25 -12.19 -1.40
CA GLY A 134 -6.69 -13.58 -1.25
C GLY A 134 -6.95 -13.98 0.21
N ARG A 135 -6.15 -13.47 1.15
CA ARG A 135 -6.36 -13.67 2.60
C ARG A 135 -7.60 -12.94 3.09
N ALA A 136 -7.76 -11.67 2.73
CA ALA A 136 -8.90 -10.88 3.15
C ALA A 136 -10.21 -11.40 2.54
N ALA A 137 -10.20 -11.90 1.31
CA ALA A 137 -11.36 -12.52 0.67
C ALA A 137 -11.79 -13.82 1.37
N ARG A 138 -10.83 -14.64 1.82
CA ARG A 138 -11.15 -15.82 2.65
C ARG A 138 -11.76 -15.44 3.99
N ASP A 139 -11.21 -14.40 4.66
CA ASP A 139 -11.79 -13.88 5.91
C ASP A 139 -13.22 -13.37 5.69
N ALA A 140 -13.49 -12.74 4.53
CA ALA A 140 -14.82 -12.26 4.16
C ALA A 140 -15.82 -13.43 4.00
N LYS A 141 -15.45 -14.46 3.24
CA LYS A 141 -16.28 -15.63 3.05
C LYS A 141 -16.65 -16.30 4.38
N ILE A 142 -15.67 -16.49 5.27
CA ILE A 142 -15.93 -17.08 6.61
C ILE A 142 -16.87 -16.19 7.44
N ALA A 143 -16.77 -14.87 7.32
CA ALA A 143 -17.61 -13.94 8.05
C ALA A 143 -19.08 -13.99 7.53
N ASP A 144 -19.25 -14.11 6.21
CA ASP A 144 -20.55 -14.19 5.57
C ASP A 144 -21.28 -15.53 5.87
N GLU A 145 -20.52 -16.63 5.97
CA GLU A 145 -21.05 -17.96 6.32
C GLU A 145 -21.46 -18.06 7.81
N ALA A 146 -20.94 -17.17 8.66
CA ALA A 146 -21.23 -17.15 10.10
C ALA A 146 -22.35 -16.17 10.51
N ALA A 147 -22.88 -15.39 9.56
CA ALA A 147 -23.92 -14.37 9.80
C ALA A 147 -25.32 -14.91 9.51
#